data_26ee5b5a8b8072d70be93f67a1dcebd5
#
_entry.id   26ee5b5a8b8072d70be93f67a1dcebd5
#
_cell.length_a   1.000
_cell.length_b   1.000
_cell.length_c   1.000
_cell.angle_alpha   90.00
_cell.angle_beta   90.00
_cell.angle_gamma   90.00
#
_symmetry.space_group_name_H-M   'P 1'
#
loop_
_entity.id
_entity.type
_entity.pdbx_description
1 polymer ?
#
loop_
_entity_poly.entity_id
_entity_poly.type
_entity_poly.pdbx_seq_one_letter_code
_entity_poly.pdbx_strand_id
1 'polypeptide(L)'
;MRPLVTDSITSLPPGAAGQPIVCASHGGLYSACCALEADVSAAIFSDAGIGKERAGVAGLDLLDSSGVAAVAVSHRSARIGDGADCFRRGVVSTVNRAAQAVGAAPGMSTEAVWRLFAERCGRASHLGDTLPRIAEARHAVPGFGAMPVVAMDSNSLVTEADRNAVVVTGSHGGLLGGDPQSAIKLDVFAAIYNDADVGIDEAGIGRL
;
A
#
# COMPACT_ATOMS: atom_id res chain seq x y z
N MET A 1 -22.91 3.90 -6.73
CA MET A 1 -21.60 4.58 -6.62
C MET A 1 -20.57 3.76 -7.41
N ARG A 2 -19.60 4.39 -8.08
CA ARG A 2 -18.48 3.65 -8.72
C ARG A 2 -17.33 3.49 -7.71
N PRO A 3 -16.66 2.32 -7.67
CA PRO A 3 -15.52 2.15 -6.78
C PRO A 3 -14.37 3.09 -7.17
N LEU A 4 -13.76 3.70 -6.17
CA LEU A 4 -12.51 4.43 -6.29
C LEU A 4 -11.37 3.42 -6.20
N VAL A 5 -10.76 3.10 -7.34
CA VAL A 5 -9.71 2.09 -7.46
C VAL A 5 -8.41 2.76 -7.89
N THR A 6 -7.31 2.45 -7.22
CA THR A 6 -5.98 2.97 -7.52
C THR A 6 -4.89 1.92 -7.33
N ASP A 7 -3.85 1.99 -8.13
CA ASP A 7 -2.69 1.10 -8.05
C ASP A 7 -1.76 1.47 -6.89
N SER A 8 -1.71 2.75 -6.53
CA SER A 8 -0.91 3.27 -5.43
C SER A 8 -1.68 4.27 -4.58
N ILE A 9 -1.44 4.24 -3.27
CA ILE A 9 -1.99 5.20 -2.31
C ILE A 9 -1.54 6.63 -2.61
N THR A 10 -0.35 6.81 -3.16
CA THR A 10 0.20 8.12 -3.55
C THR A 10 -0.46 8.71 -4.80
N SER A 11 -1.27 7.90 -5.50
CA SER A 11 -1.99 8.29 -6.72
C SER A 11 -3.50 8.34 -6.51
N LEU A 12 -3.96 8.65 -5.31
CA LEU A 12 -5.38 8.81 -5.03
C LEU A 12 -5.97 9.93 -5.90
N PRO A 13 -7.09 9.67 -6.60
CA PRO A 13 -7.72 10.68 -7.42
C PRO A 13 -8.38 11.77 -6.56
N PRO A 14 -8.57 12.98 -7.11
CA PRO A 14 -9.39 14.01 -6.48
C PRO A 14 -10.79 13.47 -6.15
N GLY A 15 -11.30 13.78 -4.95
CA GLY A 15 -12.63 13.34 -4.50
C GLY A 15 -12.63 12.04 -3.69
N ALA A 16 -11.48 11.56 -3.24
CA ALA A 16 -11.37 10.42 -2.34
C ALA A 16 -11.98 10.69 -0.94
N ALA A 17 -12.04 11.95 -0.54
CA ALA A 17 -12.59 12.34 0.75
C ALA A 17 -14.05 11.87 0.95
N GLY A 18 -14.31 11.21 2.07
CA GLY A 18 -15.61 10.64 2.41
C GLY A 18 -16.02 9.41 1.59
N GLN A 19 -15.10 8.83 0.80
CA GLN A 19 -15.39 7.66 -0.04
C GLN A 19 -14.56 6.44 0.39
N PRO A 20 -15.10 5.20 0.24
CA PRO A 20 -14.30 4.00 0.39
C PRO A 20 -13.38 3.82 -0.82
N ILE A 21 -12.10 3.51 -0.55
CA ILE A 21 -11.09 3.28 -1.58
C ILE A 21 -10.69 1.81 -1.68
N VAL A 22 -10.31 1.39 -2.90
CA VAL A 22 -9.58 0.15 -3.16
C VAL A 22 -8.21 0.52 -3.70
N CYS A 23 -7.18 0.23 -2.92
CA CYS A 23 -5.81 0.60 -3.22
C CYS A 23 -4.93 -0.64 -3.19
N ALA A 24 -4.18 -0.88 -4.25
CA ALA A 24 -3.29 -2.04 -4.33
C ALA A 24 -1.93 -1.86 -3.64
N SER A 25 -1.70 -0.73 -2.97
CA SER A 25 -0.58 -0.60 -2.02
C SER A 25 -0.74 -1.54 -0.83
N HIS A 26 0.38 -1.90 -0.18
CA HIS A 26 0.34 -2.60 1.10
C HIS A 26 -0.40 -1.78 2.18
N GLY A 27 -1.02 -2.47 3.13
CA GLY A 27 -1.74 -1.86 4.27
C GLY A 27 -0.83 -1.42 5.43
N GLY A 28 0.42 -1.00 5.16
CA GLY A 28 1.36 -0.53 6.16
C GLY A 28 1.07 0.88 6.67
N LEU A 29 1.88 1.34 7.63
CA LEU A 29 1.66 2.62 8.33
C LEU A 29 1.63 3.83 7.39
N TYR A 30 2.55 3.90 6.41
CA TYR A 30 2.58 5.01 5.45
C TYR A 30 1.29 5.11 4.65
N SER A 31 0.80 3.97 4.13
CA SER A 31 -0.45 3.93 3.37
C SER A 31 -1.66 4.33 4.21
N ALA A 32 -1.66 3.96 5.50
CA ALA A 32 -2.71 4.37 6.43
C ALA A 32 -2.69 5.88 6.69
N CYS A 33 -1.50 6.49 6.86
CA CYS A 33 -1.36 7.93 7.01
C CYS A 33 -1.90 8.68 5.78
N CYS A 34 -1.52 8.25 4.56
CA CYS A 34 -2.04 8.83 3.33
C CYS A 34 -3.56 8.70 3.21
N ALA A 35 -4.15 7.58 3.62
CA ALA A 35 -5.59 7.37 3.63
C ALA A 35 -6.29 8.31 4.62
N LEU A 36 -5.71 8.51 5.80
CA LEU A 36 -6.22 9.48 6.80
C LEU A 36 -6.10 10.92 6.29
N GLU A 37 -4.97 11.30 5.70
CA GLU A 37 -4.78 12.64 5.11
C GLU A 37 -5.77 12.89 3.97
N ALA A 38 -6.12 11.86 3.19
CA ALA A 38 -7.12 11.95 2.13
C ALA A 38 -8.57 11.91 2.65
N ASP A 39 -8.78 11.76 3.97
CA ASP A 39 -10.09 11.71 4.63
C ASP A 39 -11.04 10.66 4.01
N VAL A 40 -10.51 9.46 3.71
CA VAL A 40 -11.31 8.37 3.16
C VAL A 40 -12.28 7.82 4.21
N SER A 41 -13.46 7.35 3.80
CA SER A 41 -14.43 6.74 4.72
C SER A 41 -14.08 5.30 5.10
N ALA A 42 -13.37 4.59 4.24
CA ALA A 42 -12.88 3.23 4.47
C ALA A 42 -11.78 2.90 3.47
N ALA A 43 -10.95 1.88 3.76
CA ALA A 43 -9.85 1.50 2.90
C ALA A 43 -9.71 -0.03 2.72
N ILE A 44 -9.37 -0.42 1.50
CA ILE A 44 -9.00 -1.79 1.14
C ILE A 44 -7.60 -1.75 0.55
N PHE A 45 -6.66 -2.53 1.12
CA PHE A 45 -5.25 -2.60 0.74
C PHE A 45 -4.83 -4.01 0.34
N SER A 46 -3.60 -4.19 -0.16
CA SER A 46 -2.93 -5.50 -0.22
C SER A 46 -2.31 -5.85 1.14
N ASP A 47 -2.31 -7.13 1.52
CA ASP A 47 -1.62 -7.59 2.73
C ASP A 47 -0.10 -7.72 2.54
N ALA A 48 0.37 -7.67 1.29
CA ALA A 48 1.78 -7.79 0.92
C ALA A 48 2.50 -8.97 1.61
N GLY A 49 1.78 -10.10 1.80
CA GLY A 49 2.29 -11.26 2.53
C GLY A 49 2.39 -11.07 4.04
N ILE A 50 1.82 -9.99 4.58
CA ILE A 50 1.89 -9.57 5.98
C ILE A 50 3.29 -9.13 6.40
N GLY A 51 4.33 -9.92 6.07
CA GLY A 51 5.73 -9.59 6.32
C GLY A 51 6.14 -9.65 7.79
N LYS A 52 7.43 -9.38 8.04
CA LYS A 52 8.00 -9.31 9.39
C LYS A 52 7.28 -8.23 10.21
N GLU A 53 6.98 -8.55 11.47
CA GLU A 53 6.32 -7.63 12.41
C GLU A 53 4.98 -7.10 11.90
N ARG A 54 4.34 -7.84 10.98
CA ARG A 54 3.08 -7.46 10.34
C ARG A 54 3.15 -6.14 9.56
N ALA A 55 4.32 -5.76 9.06
CA ALA A 55 4.54 -4.47 8.39
C ALA A 55 3.58 -4.21 7.23
N GLY A 56 3.20 -5.25 6.48
CA GLY A 56 2.27 -5.13 5.36
C GLY A 56 0.83 -4.76 5.74
N VAL A 57 0.45 -4.91 7.01
CA VAL A 57 -0.92 -4.64 7.52
C VAL A 57 -0.95 -3.80 8.80
N ALA A 58 0.19 -3.30 9.26
CA ALA A 58 0.28 -2.53 10.52
C ALA A 58 -0.55 -1.24 10.49
N GLY A 59 -0.79 -0.69 9.32
CA GLY A 59 -1.61 0.51 9.15
C GLY A 59 -3.09 0.29 9.46
N LEU A 60 -3.57 -0.96 9.42
CA LEU A 60 -4.96 -1.26 9.75
C LEU A 60 -5.28 -0.94 11.23
N ASP A 61 -4.30 -1.13 12.13
CA ASP A 61 -4.46 -0.81 13.55
C ASP A 61 -4.51 0.72 13.77
N LEU A 62 -3.75 1.48 12.98
CA LEU A 62 -3.80 2.95 12.99
C LEU A 62 -5.17 3.47 12.49
N LEU A 63 -5.67 2.93 11.39
CA LEU A 63 -7.00 3.25 10.85
C LEU A 63 -8.11 2.88 11.83
N ASP A 64 -7.98 1.73 12.52
CA ASP A 64 -8.91 1.30 13.55
C ASP A 64 -8.98 2.30 14.72
N SER A 65 -7.82 2.78 15.17
CA SER A 65 -7.72 3.80 16.24
C SER A 65 -8.35 5.12 15.83
N SER A 66 -8.41 5.39 14.53
CA SER A 66 -9.05 6.56 13.93
C SER A 66 -10.52 6.31 13.55
N GLY A 67 -11.09 5.15 13.85
CA GLY A 67 -12.47 4.81 13.53
C GLY A 67 -12.74 4.53 12.05
N VAL A 68 -11.69 4.37 11.24
CA VAL A 68 -11.78 4.08 9.80
C VAL A 68 -11.80 2.58 9.56
N ALA A 69 -12.85 2.09 8.91
CA ALA A 69 -12.95 0.68 8.53
C ALA A 69 -11.89 0.34 7.48
N ALA A 70 -11.07 -0.68 7.76
CA ALA A 70 -10.03 -1.09 6.83
C ALA A 70 -9.84 -2.60 6.78
N VAL A 71 -9.53 -3.11 5.59
CA VAL A 71 -9.20 -4.51 5.35
C VAL A 71 -7.96 -4.61 4.47
N ALA A 72 -7.28 -5.75 4.54
CA ALA A 72 -6.25 -6.12 3.58
C ALA A 72 -6.65 -7.38 2.80
N VAL A 73 -6.32 -7.38 1.53
CA VAL A 73 -6.57 -8.43 0.55
C VAL A 73 -5.33 -9.31 0.45
N SER A 74 -5.53 -10.61 0.40
CA SER A 74 -4.44 -11.58 0.29
C SER A 74 -3.62 -11.38 -0.99
N HIS A 75 -2.31 -11.26 -0.84
CA HIS A 75 -1.34 -11.25 -1.95
C HIS A 75 -1.45 -12.49 -2.85
N ARG A 76 -2.02 -13.59 -2.34
CA ARG A 76 -2.28 -14.82 -3.12
C ARG A 76 -3.55 -14.77 -3.94
N SER A 77 -4.38 -13.75 -3.79
CA SER A 77 -5.65 -13.62 -4.52
C SER A 77 -5.64 -12.50 -5.55
N ALA A 78 -4.77 -11.51 -5.39
CA ALA A 78 -4.66 -10.38 -6.31
C ALA A 78 -3.24 -9.83 -6.34
N ARG A 79 -2.87 -9.19 -7.45
CA ARG A 79 -1.55 -8.58 -7.65
C ARG A 79 -1.40 -7.34 -6.80
N ILE A 80 -0.28 -7.24 -6.09
CA ILE A 80 0.13 -5.97 -5.48
C ILE A 80 0.41 -4.94 -6.58
N GLY A 81 0.04 -3.68 -6.35
CA GLY A 81 0.23 -2.61 -7.34
C GLY A 81 -0.76 -2.62 -8.51
N ASP A 82 -1.77 -3.51 -8.53
CA ASP A 82 -2.84 -3.55 -9.54
C ASP A 82 -4.21 -3.42 -8.86
N GLY A 83 -4.73 -2.21 -8.80
CA GLY A 83 -6.00 -1.90 -8.14
C GLY A 83 -7.18 -2.58 -8.80
N ALA A 84 -7.18 -2.67 -10.13
CA ALA A 84 -8.25 -3.31 -10.86
C ALA A 84 -8.31 -4.83 -10.60
N ASP A 85 -7.14 -5.46 -10.48
CA ASP A 85 -7.03 -6.86 -10.11
C ASP A 85 -7.44 -7.09 -8.65
N CYS A 86 -6.99 -6.22 -7.74
CA CYS A 86 -7.39 -6.21 -6.34
C CYS A 86 -8.92 -6.13 -6.20
N PHE A 87 -9.58 -5.27 -6.94
CA PHE A 87 -11.03 -5.14 -6.91
C PHE A 87 -11.74 -6.39 -7.44
N ARG A 88 -11.29 -6.95 -8.58
CA ARG A 88 -11.98 -8.05 -9.27
C ARG A 88 -11.76 -9.42 -8.64
N ARG A 89 -10.52 -9.72 -8.20
CA ARG A 89 -10.12 -11.06 -7.76
C ARG A 89 -9.81 -11.15 -6.27
N GLY A 90 -9.60 -10.01 -5.63
CA GLY A 90 -9.13 -9.94 -4.27
C GLY A 90 -10.05 -10.64 -3.27
N VAL A 91 -9.43 -11.37 -2.34
CA VAL A 91 -10.07 -12.01 -1.20
C VAL A 91 -9.46 -11.46 0.07
N VAL A 92 -10.27 -10.98 0.98
CA VAL A 92 -9.85 -10.38 2.25
C VAL A 92 -9.13 -11.41 3.12
N SER A 93 -7.95 -11.05 3.62
CA SER A 93 -7.14 -11.83 4.57
C SER A 93 -7.18 -11.26 5.99
N THR A 94 -7.24 -9.94 6.10
CA THR A 94 -7.16 -9.24 7.39
C THR A 94 -8.20 -8.14 7.46
N VAL A 95 -8.80 -7.96 8.63
CA VAL A 95 -9.81 -6.91 8.88
C VAL A 95 -9.51 -6.22 10.22
N ASN A 96 -9.76 -4.91 10.32
CA ASN A 96 -9.73 -4.21 11.60
C ASN A 96 -11.11 -4.26 12.30
N ARG A 97 -11.19 -3.79 13.55
CA ARG A 97 -12.44 -3.84 14.34
C ARG A 97 -13.56 -3.00 13.74
N ALA A 98 -13.22 -1.82 13.21
CA ALA A 98 -14.19 -0.94 12.56
C ALA A 98 -14.81 -1.61 11.32
N ALA A 99 -13.99 -2.35 10.52
CA ALA A 99 -14.49 -3.12 9.39
C ALA A 99 -15.35 -4.32 9.82
N GLN A 100 -14.96 -5.02 10.89
CA GLN A 100 -15.78 -6.10 11.47
C GLN A 100 -17.15 -5.59 11.93
N ALA A 101 -17.19 -4.41 12.57
CA ALA A 101 -18.42 -3.81 13.05
C ALA A 101 -19.44 -3.52 11.94
N VAL A 102 -18.98 -3.28 10.71
CA VAL A 102 -19.84 -3.10 9.54
C VAL A 102 -20.10 -4.39 8.77
N GLY A 103 -19.56 -5.53 9.24
CA GLY A 103 -19.83 -6.85 8.70
C GLY A 103 -18.77 -7.40 7.74
N ALA A 104 -17.62 -6.75 7.62
CA ALA A 104 -16.50 -7.29 6.84
C ALA A 104 -15.82 -8.45 7.60
N ALA A 105 -15.41 -9.48 6.86
CA ALA A 105 -14.77 -10.67 7.41
C ALA A 105 -13.71 -11.22 6.44
N PRO A 106 -12.66 -11.90 6.94
CA PRO A 106 -11.76 -12.67 6.11
C PRO A 106 -12.51 -13.68 5.22
N GLY A 107 -12.03 -13.89 4.00
CA GLY A 107 -12.65 -14.75 3.00
C GLY A 107 -13.69 -14.06 2.11
N MET A 108 -14.13 -12.85 2.43
CA MET A 108 -15.01 -12.08 1.56
C MET A 108 -14.27 -11.56 0.34
N SER A 109 -14.97 -11.43 -0.80
CA SER A 109 -14.41 -10.74 -1.97
C SER A 109 -14.25 -9.24 -1.73
N THR A 110 -13.26 -8.62 -2.36
CA THR A 110 -13.04 -7.17 -2.30
C THR A 110 -14.30 -6.41 -2.72
N GLU A 111 -14.98 -6.85 -3.78
CA GLU A 111 -16.21 -6.21 -4.25
C GLU A 111 -17.32 -6.23 -3.19
N ALA A 112 -17.50 -7.37 -2.49
CA ALA A 112 -18.50 -7.49 -1.44
C ALA A 112 -18.20 -6.55 -0.27
N VAL A 113 -16.94 -6.48 0.17
CA VAL A 113 -16.52 -5.57 1.25
C VAL A 113 -16.64 -4.11 0.82
N TRP A 114 -16.25 -3.77 -0.42
CA TRP A 114 -16.43 -2.41 -0.93
C TRP A 114 -17.90 -1.97 -0.89
N ARG A 115 -18.84 -2.86 -1.25
CA ARG A 115 -20.29 -2.59 -1.16
C ARG A 115 -20.73 -2.31 0.28
N LEU A 116 -20.27 -3.13 1.23
CA LEU A 116 -20.53 -2.91 2.65
C LEU A 116 -20.02 -1.53 3.11
N PHE A 117 -18.81 -1.17 2.70
CA PHE A 117 -18.23 0.13 3.04
C PHE A 117 -19.00 1.29 2.41
N ALA A 118 -19.38 1.16 1.14
CA ALA A 118 -20.16 2.18 0.44
C ALA A 118 -21.56 2.40 1.04
N GLU A 119 -22.15 1.37 1.65
CA GLU A 119 -23.47 1.43 2.27
C GLU A 119 -23.42 1.88 3.74
N ARG A 120 -22.35 1.53 4.48
CA ARG A 120 -22.32 1.60 5.94
C ARG A 120 -21.25 2.51 6.52
N CYS A 121 -20.20 2.84 5.75
CA CYS A 121 -19.17 3.76 6.19
C CYS A 121 -19.46 5.17 5.71
N GLY A 122 -19.66 6.07 6.64
CA GLY A 122 -19.72 7.51 6.41
C GLY A 122 -18.35 8.14 6.61
N ARG A 123 -18.26 9.46 6.39
CA ARG A 123 -17.06 10.22 6.71
C ARG A 123 -16.74 10.04 8.20
N ALA A 124 -15.55 9.56 8.50
CA ALA A 124 -15.17 9.37 9.88
C ALA A 124 -15.00 10.74 10.57
N SER A 125 -15.54 10.87 11.77
CA SER A 125 -15.49 12.11 12.57
C SER A 125 -14.18 12.25 13.37
N HIS A 126 -13.14 11.54 12.95
CA HIS A 126 -11.91 11.28 13.73
C HIS A 126 -10.81 12.31 13.54
N LEU A 127 -10.98 13.29 12.68
CA LEU A 127 -9.97 14.31 12.45
C LEU A 127 -9.83 15.23 13.67
N GLY A 128 -9.23 14.69 14.74
CA GLY A 128 -8.57 15.50 15.75
C GLY A 128 -7.33 16.18 15.12
N ASP A 129 -6.91 17.29 15.71
CA ASP A 129 -5.92 18.22 15.16
C ASP A 129 -4.50 17.65 14.87
N THR A 130 -4.28 16.35 15.03
CA THR A 130 -2.95 15.73 14.84
C THR A 130 -3.06 14.37 14.15
N LEU A 131 -3.09 14.38 12.83
CA LEU A 131 -2.86 13.16 12.07
C LEU A 131 -1.40 12.72 12.22
N PRO A 132 -1.12 11.41 12.44
CA PRO A 132 0.25 10.92 12.44
C PRO A 132 0.83 11.11 11.03
N ARG A 133 1.96 11.80 10.95
CA ARG A 133 2.71 11.98 9.71
C ARG A 133 3.93 11.09 9.74
N ILE A 134 4.03 10.20 8.78
CA ILE A 134 5.21 9.37 8.55
C ILE A 134 5.84 9.88 7.26
N ALA A 135 7.03 10.46 7.36
CA ALA A 135 7.81 10.81 6.19
C ALA A 135 8.62 9.59 5.74
N GLU A 136 8.63 9.33 4.45
CA GLU A 136 9.56 8.37 3.87
C GLU A 136 11.00 8.90 4.02
N ALA A 137 11.93 8.02 4.35
CA ALA A 137 13.31 8.36 4.63
C ALA A 137 14.28 7.68 3.65
N ARG A 138 15.48 8.27 3.51
CA ARG A 138 16.61 7.67 2.82
C ARG A 138 17.88 7.85 3.63
N HIS A 139 18.75 6.85 3.60
CA HIS A 139 19.97 6.80 4.40
C HIS A 139 21.13 6.27 3.58
N ALA A 140 22.30 6.94 3.63
CA ALA A 140 23.54 6.35 3.16
C ALA A 140 23.94 5.19 4.10
N VAL A 141 24.30 4.06 3.53
CA VAL A 141 24.76 2.90 4.28
C VAL A 141 26.29 2.85 4.20
N PRO A 142 27.00 3.10 5.31
CA PRO A 142 28.46 3.12 5.32
C PRO A 142 29.07 1.71 5.29
N GLY A 143 30.35 1.61 4.91
CA GLY A 143 31.11 0.36 5.08
C GLY A 143 31.28 -0.50 3.82
N PHE A 144 30.80 -0.02 2.66
CA PHE A 144 30.91 -0.78 1.40
C PHE A 144 32.02 -0.24 0.45
N GLY A 145 33.09 0.34 1.01
CA GLY A 145 34.21 0.86 0.22
C GLY A 145 33.82 2.07 -0.64
N ALA A 146 34.27 2.08 -1.90
CA ALA A 146 33.98 3.19 -2.84
C ALA A 146 32.58 3.09 -3.48
N MET A 147 31.85 1.98 -3.31
CA MET A 147 30.52 1.79 -3.87
C MET A 147 29.48 2.49 -2.99
N PRO A 148 28.75 3.47 -3.49
CA PRO A 148 27.66 4.09 -2.74
C PRO A 148 26.52 3.07 -2.53
N VAL A 149 26.05 2.92 -1.30
CA VAL A 149 24.87 2.13 -0.96
C VAL A 149 23.87 3.04 -0.27
N VAL A 150 22.64 3.08 -0.76
CA VAL A 150 21.56 3.93 -0.22
C VAL A 150 20.37 3.07 0.10
N ALA A 151 19.92 3.09 1.36
CA ALA A 151 18.67 2.49 1.79
C ALA A 151 17.56 3.55 1.81
N MET A 152 16.37 3.19 1.34
CA MET A 152 15.23 4.11 1.29
C MET A 152 13.89 3.38 1.45
N ASP A 153 12.91 4.06 2.00
CA ASP A 153 11.58 3.48 2.24
C ASP A 153 10.81 3.23 0.94
N SER A 154 11.05 4.05 -0.08
CA SER A 154 10.36 3.94 -1.37
C SER A 154 11.31 4.18 -2.54
N ASN A 155 11.08 3.47 -3.66
CA ASN A 155 11.82 3.72 -4.90
C ASN A 155 11.50 5.09 -5.52
N SER A 156 10.44 5.76 -5.10
CA SER A 156 10.12 7.14 -5.48
C SER A 156 11.15 8.16 -4.99
N LEU A 157 11.94 7.80 -3.98
CA LEU A 157 12.99 8.63 -3.40
C LEU A 157 14.31 8.56 -4.18
N VAL A 158 14.41 7.74 -5.24
CA VAL A 158 15.58 7.67 -6.10
C VAL A 158 15.76 8.98 -6.86
N THR A 159 16.97 9.55 -6.82
CA THR A 159 17.33 10.80 -7.46
C THR A 159 18.57 10.64 -8.35
N GLU A 160 18.88 11.63 -9.17
CA GLU A 160 20.10 11.63 -10.00
C GLU A 160 21.40 11.41 -9.20
N ALA A 161 21.42 11.75 -7.91
CA ALA A 161 22.56 11.50 -7.02
C ALA A 161 22.81 9.99 -6.76
N ASP A 162 21.84 9.13 -7.05
CA ASP A 162 21.93 7.69 -6.84
C ASP A 162 22.42 6.93 -8.09
N ARG A 163 22.79 7.65 -9.14
CA ARG A 163 23.37 7.06 -10.34
C ARG A 163 24.62 6.26 -10.00
N ASN A 164 24.68 5.02 -10.50
CA ASN A 164 25.72 4.02 -10.20
C ASN A 164 25.79 3.57 -8.73
N ALA A 165 24.81 3.89 -7.88
CA ALA A 165 24.74 3.38 -6.51
C ALA A 165 24.01 2.02 -6.45
N VAL A 166 24.22 1.28 -5.36
CA VAL A 166 23.33 0.20 -4.96
C VAL A 166 22.15 0.79 -4.18
N VAL A 167 20.95 0.62 -4.69
CA VAL A 167 19.71 1.08 -4.07
C VAL A 167 19.02 -0.09 -3.36
N VAL A 168 18.78 0.05 -2.07
CA VAL A 168 17.97 -0.89 -1.26
C VAL A 168 16.68 -0.19 -0.89
N THR A 169 15.54 -0.68 -1.38
CA THR A 169 14.25 -0.02 -1.13
C THR A 169 13.26 -0.91 -0.41
N GLY A 170 12.44 -0.31 0.45
CA GLY A 170 11.27 -0.95 1.06
C GLY A 170 10.11 -1.19 0.08
N SER A 171 10.17 -0.60 -1.11
CA SER A 171 9.16 -0.86 -2.15
C SER A 171 9.14 -2.32 -2.57
N HIS A 172 7.96 -2.84 -2.89
CA HIS A 172 7.83 -4.13 -3.57
C HIS A 172 8.37 -4.06 -5.01
N GLY A 173 8.84 -5.18 -5.53
CA GLY A 173 9.34 -5.30 -6.92
C GLY A 173 8.22 -5.35 -7.98
N GLY A 174 6.95 -5.28 -7.59
CA GLY A 174 5.81 -5.32 -8.52
C GLY A 174 5.61 -3.99 -9.26
N LEU A 175 5.23 -4.09 -10.55
CA LEU A 175 4.86 -2.94 -11.36
C LEU A 175 3.49 -2.39 -10.95
N LEU A 176 3.33 -1.07 -10.93
CA LEU A 176 2.03 -0.42 -10.68
C LEU A 176 1.17 -0.51 -11.94
N GLY A 177 0.03 -1.18 -11.84
CA GLY A 177 -0.85 -1.43 -13.01
C GLY A 177 -0.18 -2.19 -14.15
N GLY A 178 0.96 -2.86 -13.90
CA GLY A 178 1.77 -3.50 -14.94
C GLY A 178 2.62 -2.53 -15.78
N ASP A 179 2.68 -1.23 -15.40
CA ASP A 179 3.41 -0.22 -16.14
C ASP A 179 4.92 -0.26 -15.87
N PRO A 180 5.78 -0.56 -16.87
CA PRO A 180 7.23 -0.52 -16.73
C PRO A 180 7.77 0.86 -16.30
N GLN A 181 7.03 1.93 -16.55
CA GLN A 181 7.39 3.27 -16.11
C GLN A 181 7.38 3.44 -14.58
N SER A 182 6.82 2.50 -13.84
CA SER A 182 6.84 2.48 -12.37
C SER A 182 8.14 1.91 -11.78
N ALA A 183 9.04 1.37 -12.59
CA ALA A 183 10.38 0.94 -12.18
C ALA A 183 11.33 2.14 -11.97
N ILE A 184 12.50 1.89 -11.38
CA ILE A 184 13.57 2.90 -11.28
C ILE A 184 14.04 3.27 -12.69
N LYS A 185 14.08 4.58 -13.00
CA LYS A 185 14.40 5.12 -14.32
C LYS A 185 15.84 5.54 -14.49
N LEU A 186 16.68 5.32 -13.49
CA LEU A 186 18.07 5.69 -13.47
C LEU A 186 18.97 4.46 -13.63
N ASP A 187 20.13 4.69 -14.24
CA ASP A 187 21.20 3.71 -14.29
C ASP A 187 21.85 3.56 -12.90
N VAL A 188 21.21 2.80 -12.02
CA VAL A 188 21.78 2.39 -10.74
C VAL A 188 22.66 1.15 -10.96
N PHE A 189 23.66 0.95 -10.08
CA PHE A 189 24.51 -0.24 -10.17
C PHE A 189 23.72 -1.51 -9.90
N ALA A 190 22.85 -1.49 -8.87
CA ALA A 190 21.92 -2.56 -8.53
C ALA A 190 20.73 -1.99 -7.76
N ALA A 191 19.58 -2.63 -7.87
CA ALA A 191 18.41 -2.35 -7.07
C ALA A 191 17.94 -3.60 -6.33
N ILE A 192 17.67 -3.45 -5.03
CA ILE A 192 17.15 -4.52 -4.15
C ILE A 192 15.77 -4.10 -3.67
N TYR A 193 14.76 -4.87 -4.03
CA TYR A 193 13.37 -4.67 -3.68
C TYR A 193 12.88 -5.67 -2.65
N ASN A 194 11.78 -5.35 -1.99
CA ASN A 194 11.01 -6.31 -1.21
C ASN A 194 10.16 -7.17 -2.17
N ASP A 195 10.17 -8.50 -1.98
CA ASP A 195 9.40 -9.43 -2.82
C ASP A 195 7.89 -9.42 -2.53
N ALA A 196 7.46 -8.77 -1.46
CA ALA A 196 6.08 -8.74 -1.01
C ALA A 196 5.43 -10.15 -0.96
N ASP A 197 6.24 -11.14 -0.52
CA ASP A 197 5.90 -12.57 -0.52
C ASP A 197 5.58 -13.11 -1.93
N VAL A 198 6.17 -12.51 -2.96
CA VAL A 198 6.00 -12.78 -4.39
C VAL A 198 4.57 -12.64 -4.88
N GLY A 199 3.61 -13.24 -4.18
CA GLY A 199 2.18 -13.15 -4.47
C GLY A 199 1.74 -13.98 -5.67
N ILE A 200 0.59 -13.60 -6.23
CA ILE A 200 0.02 -14.26 -7.40
C ILE A 200 0.76 -13.81 -8.68
N ASP A 201 1.04 -14.76 -9.56
CA ASP A 201 1.71 -14.52 -10.85
C ASP A 201 3.03 -13.75 -10.69
N GLU A 202 3.74 -13.96 -9.58
CA GLU A 202 5.01 -13.29 -9.26
C GLU A 202 4.90 -11.75 -9.28
N ALA A 203 3.72 -11.22 -8.94
CA ALA A 203 3.44 -9.78 -9.06
C ALA A 203 4.37 -8.90 -8.20
N GLY A 204 4.96 -9.47 -7.14
CA GLY A 204 5.89 -8.74 -6.25
C GLY A 204 7.26 -8.44 -6.86
N ILE A 205 7.65 -9.05 -7.99
CA ILE A 205 8.98 -8.97 -8.58
C ILE A 205 9.02 -8.46 -10.02
N GLY A 206 7.91 -7.97 -10.56
CA GLY A 206 7.82 -7.55 -11.97
C GLY A 206 8.74 -6.40 -12.38
N ARG A 207 9.41 -5.71 -11.42
CA ARG A 207 10.40 -4.65 -11.67
C ARG A 207 11.84 -5.16 -11.82
N LEU A 208 12.09 -6.43 -11.51
CA LEU A 208 13.40 -7.06 -11.64
C LEU A 208 13.69 -7.46 -13.08
#